data_9e2d196c97044513199d882ad74fd40b
#
_entry.id   9e2d196c97044513199d882ad74fd40b
#
_cell.length_a   1.000
_cell.length_b   1.000
_cell.length_c   1.000
_cell.angle_alpha   90.00
_cell.angle_beta   90.00
_cell.angle_gamma   90.00
#
_symmetry.space_group_name_H-M   'P 1'
#
loop_
_entity.id
_entity.type
_entity.pdbx_description
1 polymer ?
#
loop_
_entity_poly.entity_id
_entity_poly.type
_entity_poly.pdbx_seq_one_letter_code
_entity_poly.pdbx_strand_id
1 'polypeptide(L)' 'MNFEERITITPGVRSGKPCIKGTRITVYDVLEYLAGGMTEEQILADFPDITRKDIRACLAFAAARERRLAS' A
#
# COMPACT_ATOMS: atom_id res chain seq x y z
N MET A 1 13.86 -0.31 -2.35
CA MET A 1 13.15 -0.27 -1.05
C MET A 1 12.67 -1.66 -0.68
N ASN A 2 12.84 -2.02 0.59
CA ASN A 2 12.33 -3.28 1.10
C ASN A 2 10.92 -3.07 1.65
N PHE A 3 9.91 -3.34 0.81
CA PHE A 3 8.51 -3.15 1.23
C PHE A 3 8.04 -4.22 2.22
N GLU A 4 8.78 -5.31 2.36
CA GLU A 4 8.35 -6.43 3.20
C GLU A 4 8.23 -6.05 4.68
N GLU A 5 8.93 -5.03 5.10
CA GLU A 5 8.84 -4.53 6.47
C GLU A 5 7.59 -3.70 6.71
N ARG A 6 6.92 -3.25 5.67
CA ARG A 6 5.79 -2.33 5.77
C ARG A 6 4.49 -2.89 5.26
N ILE A 7 4.53 -3.97 4.49
CA ILE A 7 3.33 -4.58 3.90
C ILE A 7 3.17 -5.97 4.48
N THR A 8 1.98 -6.25 5.01
CA THR A 8 1.69 -7.56 5.60
C THR A 8 0.42 -8.14 4.97
N ILE A 9 0.35 -9.47 4.96
CA ILE A 9 -0.84 -10.20 4.53
C ILE A 9 -1.24 -11.05 5.72
N THR A 10 -2.38 -10.69 6.33
CA THR A 10 -2.86 -11.36 7.53
C THR A 10 -4.24 -11.96 7.25
N PRO A 11 -4.41 -13.28 7.41
CA PRO A 11 -5.72 -13.91 7.24
C PRO A 11 -6.75 -13.23 8.16
N GLY A 12 -7.93 -12.95 7.61
CA GLY A 12 -8.99 -12.32 8.37
C GLY A 12 -8.94 -10.81 8.41
N VAL A 13 -7.83 -10.19 7.99
CA VAL A 13 -7.74 -8.73 7.86
C VAL A 13 -7.92 -8.39 6.38
N ARG A 14 -8.99 -7.65 6.08
CA ARG A 14 -9.35 -7.25 4.72
C ARG A 14 -9.31 -8.46 3.76
N SER A 15 -9.79 -9.62 4.24
CA SER A 15 -9.86 -10.87 3.46
C SER A 15 -8.50 -11.34 2.96
N GLY A 16 -7.45 -11.10 3.73
CA GLY A 16 -6.10 -11.53 3.38
C GLY A 16 -5.42 -10.67 2.33
N LYS A 17 -5.94 -9.49 2.03
CA LYS A 17 -5.31 -8.57 1.09
C LYS A 17 -4.08 -7.92 1.71
N PRO A 18 -3.05 -7.61 0.90
CA PRO A 18 -1.87 -6.91 1.42
C PRO A 18 -2.25 -5.55 2.00
N CYS A 19 -1.84 -5.31 3.23
CA CYS A 19 -2.14 -4.07 3.94
C CYS A 19 -0.86 -3.43 4.46
N ILE A 20 -0.91 -2.12 4.67
CA ILE A 20 0.14 -1.43 5.38
C ILE A 20 0.13 -1.95 6.82
N LYS A 21 1.30 -2.37 7.31
CA LYS A 21 1.46 -3.00 8.61
C LYS A 21 0.83 -2.13 9.71
N GLY A 22 0.03 -2.78 10.55
CA GLY A 22 -0.63 -2.10 11.66
C GLY A 22 -1.90 -1.35 11.28
N THR A 23 -2.34 -1.43 10.03
CA THR A 23 -3.55 -0.76 9.56
C THR A 23 -4.44 -1.73 8.80
N ARG A 24 -5.63 -1.24 8.44
CA ARG A 24 -6.53 -1.94 7.53
C ARG A 24 -6.52 -1.32 6.13
N ILE A 25 -5.53 -0.47 5.85
CA ILE A 25 -5.40 0.20 4.55
C ILE A 25 -4.64 -0.74 3.63
N THR A 26 -5.30 -1.16 2.55
CA THR A 26 -4.68 -2.09 1.61
C THR A 26 -3.78 -1.37 0.63
N VAL A 27 -2.85 -2.14 0.03
CA VAL A 27 -2.06 -1.62 -1.09
C VAL A 27 -3.00 -1.14 -2.19
N TYR A 28 -4.05 -1.91 -2.48
CA TYR A 28 -5.03 -1.54 -3.50
C TYR A 28 -5.69 -0.20 -3.18
N ASP A 29 -6.07 0.03 -1.91
CA ASP A 29 -6.68 1.30 -1.50
C ASP A 29 -5.78 2.48 -1.86
N VAL A 30 -4.49 2.37 -1.53
CA VAL A 30 -3.53 3.45 -1.80
C VAL A 30 -3.40 3.68 -3.30
N LEU A 31 -3.31 2.60 -4.09
CA LEU A 31 -3.23 2.72 -5.54
C LEU A 31 -4.48 3.40 -6.12
N GLU A 32 -5.65 3.07 -5.60
CA GLU A 32 -6.91 3.68 -6.05
C GLU A 32 -6.93 5.18 -5.73
N TYR A 33 -6.48 5.58 -4.55
CA TYR A 33 -6.44 6.99 -4.18
C TYR A 33 -5.53 7.77 -5.13
N LEU A 34 -4.34 7.24 -5.40
CA LEU A 34 -3.40 7.88 -6.31
C LEU A 34 -3.95 7.92 -7.73
N ALA A 35 -4.55 6.82 -8.19
CA ALA A 35 -5.14 6.77 -9.52
C ALA A 35 -6.29 7.76 -9.67
N GLY A 36 -7.01 8.02 -8.59
CA GLY A 36 -8.11 8.99 -8.58
C GLY A 36 -7.67 10.44 -8.48
N GLY A 37 -6.36 10.69 -8.39
CA GLY A 37 -5.84 12.05 -8.39
C GLY A 37 -5.45 12.60 -7.02
N MET A 38 -5.54 11.82 -5.95
CA MET A 38 -5.06 12.28 -4.65
C MET A 38 -3.54 12.40 -4.66
N THR A 39 -3.04 13.45 -4.04
CA THR A 39 -1.60 13.61 -3.83
C THR A 39 -1.18 12.81 -2.59
N GLU A 40 0.14 12.57 -2.44
CA GLU A 40 0.65 11.95 -1.22
C GLU A 40 0.25 12.75 0.01
N GLU A 41 0.35 14.07 -0.07
CA GLU A 41 0.00 14.96 1.04
C GLU A 41 -1.47 14.78 1.45
N GLN A 42 -2.36 14.65 0.48
CA GLN A 42 -3.79 14.44 0.77
C GLN A 42 -4.04 13.10 1.42
N ILE A 43 -3.36 12.06 0.96
CA ILE A 43 -3.48 10.73 1.56
C ILE A 43 -2.99 10.76 3.00
N LEU A 44 -1.84 11.39 3.25
CA LEU A 44 -1.28 11.48 4.60
C LEU A 44 -2.16 12.30 5.53
N ALA A 45 -2.84 13.31 5.00
CA ALA A 45 -3.77 14.11 5.80
C ALA A 45 -5.00 13.29 6.21
N ASP A 46 -5.50 12.44 5.31
CA ASP A 46 -6.67 11.62 5.58
C ASP A 46 -6.35 10.40 6.46
N PHE A 47 -5.11 9.90 6.38
CA PHE A 47 -4.68 8.69 7.10
C PHE A 47 -3.41 8.99 7.90
N PRO A 48 -3.55 9.66 9.05
CA PRO A 48 -2.37 10.11 9.81
C PRO A 48 -1.53 8.97 10.39
N ASP A 49 -2.04 7.74 10.37
CA ASP A 49 -1.29 6.59 10.90
C ASP A 49 -0.27 6.05 9.91
N ILE A 50 -0.27 6.52 8.67
CA ILE A 50 0.68 6.05 7.67
C ILE A 50 1.67 7.16 7.33
N THR A 51 2.78 6.76 6.71
CA THR A 51 3.85 7.67 6.34
C THR A 51 4.06 7.65 4.83
N ARG A 52 4.86 8.60 4.35
CA ARG A 52 5.24 8.63 2.94
C ARG A 52 5.98 7.36 2.52
N LYS A 53 6.77 6.79 3.44
CA LYS A 53 7.46 5.51 3.17
C LYS A 53 6.47 4.38 2.98
N ASP A 54 5.34 4.41 3.68
CA ASP A 54 4.29 3.40 3.51
C ASP A 54 3.68 3.48 2.12
N ILE A 55 3.45 4.70 1.62
CA ILE A 55 2.93 4.89 0.26
C ILE A 55 3.92 4.34 -0.76
N ARG A 56 5.21 4.62 -0.57
CA ARG A 56 6.25 4.10 -1.47
C ARG A 56 6.33 2.58 -1.41
N ALA A 57 6.14 2.01 -0.22
CA ALA A 57 6.12 0.55 -0.07
C ALA A 57 4.98 -0.07 -0.86
N CYS A 58 3.81 0.58 -0.87
CA CYS A 58 2.69 0.13 -1.68
C CYS A 58 3.02 0.14 -3.17
N LEU A 59 3.67 1.21 -3.63
CA LEU A 59 4.07 1.31 -5.03
C LEU A 59 5.12 0.25 -5.39
N ALA A 60 6.09 0.02 -4.49
CA ALA A 60 7.12 -1.00 -4.70
C ALA A 60 6.53 -2.39 -4.72
N PHE A 61 5.56 -2.67 -3.85
CA PHE A 61 4.85 -3.94 -3.82
C PHE A 61 4.13 -4.17 -5.16
N ALA A 62 3.42 -3.16 -5.64
CA ALA A 62 2.69 -3.26 -6.89
C ALA A 62 3.63 -3.48 -8.06
N ALA A 63 4.76 -2.77 -8.08
CA ALA A 63 5.76 -2.91 -9.16
C ALA A 63 6.35 -4.31 -9.18
N ALA A 64 6.67 -4.87 -8.01
CA ALA A 64 7.21 -6.23 -7.91
C ALA A 64 6.20 -7.27 -8.39
N ARG A 65 4.93 -7.07 -8.05
CA ARG A 65 3.86 -7.97 -8.45
C ARG A 65 3.65 -7.94 -9.96
N GLU A 66 3.64 -6.75 -10.54
CA GLU A 66 3.48 -6.57 -11.98
C GLU A 66 4.64 -7.21 -12.74
N ARG A 67 5.86 -7.05 -12.22
CA ARG A 67 7.04 -7.67 -12.84
C ARG A 67 6.92 -9.19 -12.88
N ARG A 68 6.40 -9.80 -11.81
CA ARG A 68 6.21 -11.26 -11.78
C ARG A 68 5.19 -11.73 -12.80
N LEU A 69 4.12 -10.94 -12.97
CA LEU A 69 3.06 -11.28 -13.91
C LEU A 69 3.51 -11.13 -15.36
N ALA A 70 4.47 -10.23 -15.61
CA ALA A 70 4.95 -9.93 -16.95
C ALA A 70 6.07 -10.87 -17.44
N SER A 71 6.70 -11.62 -16.53
CA SER A 71 7.86 -12.47 -16.90
C SER A 71 7.49 -13.89 -17.26
#